data_dd7d1b0ed2d6423e6d2d171d70eae3d0
#
_entry.id   dd7d1b0ed2d6423e6d2d171d70eae3d0
#
_cell.length_a   1.000
_cell.length_b   1.000
_cell.length_c   1.000
_cell.angle_alpha   90.00
_cell.angle_beta   90.00
_cell.angle_gamma   90.00
#
_symmetry.space_group_name_H-M   'P 1'
#
loop_
_entity.id
_entity.type
_entity.pdbx_description
1 polymer ?
#
loop_
_entity_poly.entity_id
_entity_poly.type
_entity_poly.pdbx_seq_one_letter_code
_entity_poly.pdbx_strand_id
1 'polypeptide(L)'
;TRFVATHECDADIEFKKAFLDAKKEDMMVIQSPVGMPGRALKNNFLTSVTAGEKKPFKCVYHCVKTCKLEKSPYCIALALAAAKKGLFKNGFAFAGENAYRIDKIVPVAELIDSLLDEFAIASKSFRTLTDDPGIRMAGTCR
;
A
#
# COMPACT_ATOMS: atom_id res chain seq x y z
N THR A 1 -1.06 -5.44 -2.54
CA THR A 1 -1.33 -4.21 -3.30
C THR A 1 -1.86 -4.51 -4.71
N ARG A 2 -1.27 -5.45 -5.48
CA ARG A 2 -1.67 -5.72 -6.89
C ARG A 2 -3.15 -6.08 -7.06
N PHE A 3 -3.76 -6.82 -6.15
CA PHE A 3 -5.19 -7.17 -6.19
C PHE A 3 -6.15 -5.98 -6.05
N VAL A 4 -5.66 -4.80 -5.67
CA VAL A 4 -6.47 -3.57 -5.69
C VAL A 4 -6.89 -3.20 -7.11
N ALA A 5 -5.99 -3.40 -8.08
CA ALA A 5 -6.23 -3.10 -9.48
C ALA A 5 -6.80 -4.34 -10.21
N THR A 6 -7.87 -4.90 -9.68
CA THR A 6 -8.61 -5.99 -10.33
C THR A 6 -10.07 -5.61 -10.54
N HIS A 7 -10.72 -6.26 -11.51
CA HIS A 7 -12.13 -6.04 -11.78
C HIS A 7 -12.99 -6.48 -10.58
N GLU A 8 -12.60 -7.55 -9.88
CA GLU A 8 -13.30 -8.14 -8.76
C GLU A 8 -13.11 -7.35 -7.44
N CYS A 9 -12.15 -6.44 -7.37
CA CYS A 9 -12.00 -5.56 -6.21
C CYS A 9 -13.22 -4.64 -6.09
N ASP A 10 -13.86 -4.62 -4.94
CA ASP A 10 -15.09 -3.86 -4.64
C ASP A 10 -14.84 -2.38 -4.29
N ALA A 11 -13.61 -1.89 -4.42
CA ALA A 11 -13.29 -0.50 -4.23
C ALA A 11 -13.75 0.33 -5.45
N ASP A 12 -14.05 1.60 -5.17
CA ASP A 12 -14.43 2.57 -6.20
C ASP A 12 -13.35 2.69 -7.29
N ILE A 13 -13.77 3.04 -8.52
CA ILE A 13 -12.83 3.18 -9.64
C ILE A 13 -11.77 4.25 -9.38
N GLU A 14 -12.11 5.33 -8.69
CA GLU A 14 -11.15 6.38 -8.33
C GLU A 14 -10.09 5.88 -7.34
N PHE A 15 -10.46 4.92 -6.45
CA PHE A 15 -9.50 4.25 -5.60
C PHE A 15 -8.50 3.43 -6.42
N LYS A 16 -8.98 2.68 -7.42
CA LYS A 16 -8.11 1.88 -8.30
C LYS A 16 -7.22 2.78 -9.16
N LYS A 17 -7.76 3.87 -9.72
CA LYS A 17 -6.99 4.85 -10.50
C LYS A 17 -5.86 5.48 -9.70
N ALA A 18 -6.06 5.77 -8.42
CA ALA A 18 -5.00 6.30 -7.58
C ALA A 18 -3.75 5.40 -7.50
N PHE A 19 -3.92 4.07 -7.67
CA PHE A 19 -2.80 3.14 -7.77
C PHE A 19 -2.19 3.08 -9.17
N LEU A 20 -2.99 3.27 -10.23
CA LEU A 20 -2.50 3.32 -11.61
C LEU A 20 -1.68 4.58 -11.88
N ASP A 21 -2.12 5.71 -11.33
CA ASP A 21 -1.49 7.02 -11.52
C ASP A 21 -0.27 7.22 -10.61
N ALA A 22 -0.08 6.33 -9.61
CA ALA A 22 0.97 6.45 -8.62
C ALA A 22 2.36 6.28 -9.21
N LYS A 23 3.27 7.19 -8.86
CA LYS A 23 4.68 7.13 -9.20
C LYS A 23 5.52 6.68 -8.00
N LYS A 24 6.76 6.33 -8.24
CA LYS A 24 7.68 5.88 -7.19
C LYS A 24 7.84 6.92 -6.07
N GLU A 25 7.91 8.19 -6.43
CA GLU A 25 8.02 9.33 -5.53
C GLU A 25 6.76 9.62 -4.71
N ASP A 26 5.62 9.02 -5.07
CA ASP A 26 4.36 9.13 -4.33
C ASP A 26 4.27 8.14 -3.16
N MET A 27 5.23 7.22 -3.05
CA MET A 27 5.31 6.28 -1.93
C MET A 27 5.90 6.97 -0.71
N MET A 28 5.09 7.27 0.30
CA MET A 28 5.53 7.93 1.52
C MET A 28 5.26 7.10 2.77
N VAL A 29 6.16 7.18 3.75
CA VAL A 29 5.93 6.61 5.08
C VAL A 29 5.27 7.65 5.95
N ILE A 30 4.15 7.29 6.56
CA ILE A 30 3.40 8.13 7.48
C ILE A 30 3.40 7.55 8.88
N GLN A 31 3.29 8.41 9.89
CA GLN A 31 2.97 8.01 11.26
C GLN A 31 1.46 7.93 11.39
N SER A 32 0.97 6.72 11.58
CA SER A 32 -0.46 6.49 11.77
C SER A 32 -0.92 7.01 13.13
N PRO A 33 -2.14 7.56 13.25
CA PRO A 33 -2.72 7.97 14.54
C PRO A 33 -2.87 6.82 15.54
N VAL A 34 -2.74 5.58 15.11
CA VAL A 34 -2.79 4.39 15.97
C VAL A 34 -1.41 3.90 16.44
N GLY A 35 -0.35 4.67 16.16
CA GLY A 35 0.99 4.45 16.73
C GLY A 35 1.92 3.57 15.90
N MET A 36 1.52 3.11 14.72
CA MET A 36 2.38 2.33 13.82
C MET A 36 2.71 3.11 12.55
N PRO A 37 3.97 3.07 12.06
CA PRO A 37 4.30 3.61 10.77
C PRO A 37 3.61 2.79 9.66
N GLY A 38 3.23 3.44 8.58
CA GLY A 38 2.65 2.78 7.41
C GLY A 38 3.07 3.48 6.12
N ARG A 39 3.19 2.72 5.03
CA ARG A 39 3.42 3.31 3.73
C ARG A 39 2.11 3.58 3.03
N ALA A 40 1.98 4.76 2.44
CA ALA A 40 0.76 5.23 1.79
C ALA A 40 1.06 5.95 0.47
N LEU A 41 0.05 6.07 -0.38
CA LEU A 41 0.06 6.94 -1.55
C LEU A 41 -0.05 8.40 -1.10
N LYS A 42 0.89 9.23 -1.51
CA LYS A 42 0.88 10.67 -1.27
C LYS A 42 -0.35 11.30 -1.90
N ASN A 43 -1.04 12.11 -1.14
CA ASN A 43 -2.19 12.89 -1.61
C ASN A 43 -2.37 14.17 -0.77
N ASN A 44 -3.30 15.03 -1.17
CA ASN A 44 -3.56 16.29 -0.49
C ASN A 44 -4.00 16.10 0.98
N PHE A 45 -4.76 15.04 1.28
CA PHE A 45 -5.16 14.72 2.65
C PHE A 45 -3.95 14.46 3.54
N LEU A 46 -3.04 13.58 3.13
CA LEU A 46 -1.83 13.28 3.89
C LEU A 46 -0.89 14.50 3.97
N THR A 47 -0.76 15.25 2.90
CA THR A 47 0.08 16.47 2.87
C THR A 47 -0.43 17.48 3.92
N SER A 48 -1.74 17.74 3.96
CA SER A 48 -2.32 18.68 4.92
C SER A 48 -2.18 18.21 6.37
N VAL A 49 -2.40 16.91 6.62
CA VAL A 49 -2.26 16.34 7.97
C VAL A 49 -0.81 16.33 8.43
N THR A 50 0.14 16.03 7.55
CA THR A 50 1.57 16.06 7.85
C THR A 50 2.05 17.50 8.13
N ALA A 51 1.42 18.49 7.49
CA ALA A 51 1.66 19.92 7.78
C ALA A 51 1.01 20.40 9.12
N GLY A 52 0.36 19.49 9.86
CA GLY A 52 -0.24 19.78 11.18
C GLY A 52 -1.72 20.11 11.16
N GLU A 53 -2.41 20.03 10.01
CA GLU A 53 -3.84 20.22 9.94
C GLU A 53 -4.56 19.07 10.64
N LYS A 54 -5.51 19.41 11.52
CA LYS A 54 -6.40 18.45 12.15
C LYS A 54 -7.69 18.34 11.34
N LYS A 55 -8.12 17.10 11.09
CA LYS A 55 -9.42 16.80 10.49
C LYS A 55 -10.36 16.33 11.62
N PRO A 56 -11.20 17.23 12.20
CA PRO A 56 -12.06 16.89 13.32
C PRO A 56 -12.96 15.70 12.98
N PHE A 57 -13.11 14.78 13.93
CA PHE A 57 -13.98 13.63 13.79
C PHE A 57 -14.64 13.26 15.11
N LYS A 58 -15.81 12.63 15.01
CA LYS A 58 -16.47 12.01 16.15
C LYS A 58 -16.20 10.51 16.11
N CYS A 59 -15.54 9.96 17.11
CA CYS A 59 -15.29 8.54 17.17
C CYS A 59 -16.56 7.79 17.56
N VAL A 60 -17.01 6.90 16.68
CA VAL A 60 -18.19 6.04 16.90
C VAL A 60 -17.81 4.58 17.08
N TYR A 61 -16.57 4.19 16.74
CA TYR A 61 -16.16 2.79 16.68
C TYR A 61 -15.37 2.32 17.90
N HIS A 62 -14.63 3.19 18.57
CA HIS A 62 -13.72 2.84 19.69
C HIS A 62 -12.88 1.58 19.38
N CYS A 63 -12.39 1.46 18.14
CA CYS A 63 -11.94 0.22 17.52
C CYS A 63 -10.50 -0.18 17.89
N VAL A 64 -9.63 0.75 18.27
CA VAL A 64 -8.20 0.50 18.51
C VAL A 64 -7.77 1.07 19.85
N LYS A 65 -7.23 0.22 20.75
CA LYS A 65 -6.77 0.62 22.10
C LYS A 65 -5.66 1.67 22.08
N THR A 66 -4.78 1.63 21.08
CA THR A 66 -3.65 2.58 20.94
C THR A 66 -4.05 3.93 20.36
N CYS A 67 -5.27 4.06 19.87
CA CYS A 67 -5.80 5.32 19.35
C CYS A 67 -6.10 6.31 20.49
N LYS A 68 -5.36 7.43 20.52
CA LYS A 68 -5.56 8.52 21.46
C LYS A 68 -6.39 9.60 20.79
N LEU A 69 -7.71 9.59 20.99
CA LEU A 69 -8.67 10.47 20.32
C LEU A 69 -8.28 11.95 20.36
N GLU A 70 -7.88 12.44 21.54
CA GLU A 70 -7.52 13.85 21.75
C GLU A 70 -6.28 14.29 20.97
N LYS A 71 -5.38 13.35 20.69
CA LYS A 71 -4.10 13.60 19.98
C LYS A 71 -4.15 13.23 18.51
N SER A 72 -5.15 12.44 18.09
CA SER A 72 -5.26 11.96 16.72
C SER A 72 -5.68 13.08 15.77
N PRO A 73 -4.92 13.36 14.71
CA PRO A 73 -5.29 14.40 13.75
C PRO A 73 -6.48 14.01 12.87
N TYR A 74 -6.80 12.73 12.76
CA TYR A 74 -7.94 12.18 12.02
C TYR A 74 -8.28 10.78 12.49
N CYS A 75 -9.47 10.27 12.16
CA CYS A 75 -9.82 8.86 12.37
C CYS A 75 -9.34 8.01 11.20
N ILE A 76 -8.45 7.05 11.47
CA ILE A 76 -7.89 6.18 10.42
C ILE A 76 -8.97 5.33 9.74
N ALA A 77 -9.94 4.80 10.49
CA ALA A 77 -11.01 3.97 9.93
C ALA A 77 -11.88 4.77 8.95
N LEU A 78 -12.26 6.00 9.33
CA LEU A 78 -13.03 6.89 8.45
C LEU A 78 -12.23 7.30 7.22
N ALA A 79 -10.95 7.61 7.37
CA ALA A 79 -10.08 8.00 6.26
C ALA A 79 -9.92 6.87 5.23
N LEU A 80 -9.70 5.62 5.69
CA LEU A 80 -9.59 4.47 4.81
C LEU A 80 -10.93 4.13 4.13
N ALA A 81 -12.05 4.22 4.87
CA ALA A 81 -13.37 4.00 4.31
C ALA A 81 -13.76 5.07 3.27
N ALA A 82 -13.37 6.32 3.50
CA ALA A 82 -13.57 7.40 2.53
C ALA A 82 -12.75 7.15 1.25
N ALA A 83 -11.49 6.79 1.39
CA ALA A 83 -10.63 6.48 0.24
C ALA A 83 -11.17 5.31 -0.58
N LYS A 84 -11.63 4.20 0.06
CA LYS A 84 -12.27 3.07 -0.63
C LYS A 84 -13.44 3.50 -1.52
N LYS A 85 -14.17 4.54 -1.12
CA LYS A 85 -15.28 5.15 -1.87
C LYS A 85 -14.83 6.21 -2.89
N GLY A 86 -13.54 6.30 -3.19
CA GLY A 86 -12.98 7.30 -4.11
C GLY A 86 -12.83 8.72 -3.53
N LEU A 87 -13.17 8.93 -2.25
CA LEU A 87 -13.20 10.26 -1.62
C LEU A 87 -11.83 10.62 -1.02
N PHE A 88 -10.80 10.76 -1.84
CA PHE A 88 -9.42 11.06 -1.42
C PHE A 88 -9.21 12.44 -0.76
N LYS A 89 -10.18 13.35 -0.86
CA LYS A 89 -10.18 14.60 -0.08
C LYS A 89 -10.28 14.34 1.42
N ASN A 90 -10.92 13.22 1.80
CA ASN A 90 -11.22 12.86 3.19
C ASN A 90 -10.46 11.61 3.65
N GLY A 91 -9.54 11.10 2.85
CA GLY A 91 -8.84 9.87 3.17
C GLY A 91 -7.62 9.60 2.32
N PHE A 92 -7.01 8.45 2.58
CA PHE A 92 -5.81 7.99 1.89
C PHE A 92 -5.80 6.47 1.77
N ALA A 93 -4.94 5.94 0.89
CA ALA A 93 -4.74 4.52 0.71
C ALA A 93 -3.36 4.09 1.22
N PHE A 94 -3.31 3.01 1.99
CA PHE A 94 -2.05 2.31 2.23
C PHE A 94 -1.60 1.58 0.98
N ALA A 95 -0.30 1.57 0.76
CA ALA A 95 0.30 0.95 -0.42
C ALA A 95 1.62 0.24 -0.05
N GLY A 96 1.95 -0.81 -0.78
CA GLY A 96 3.28 -1.41 -0.72
C GLY A 96 4.31 -0.57 -1.47
N GLU A 97 5.59 -0.81 -1.23
CA GLU A 97 6.71 -0.12 -1.89
C GLU A 97 6.60 -0.09 -3.41
N ASN A 98 6.15 -1.20 -3.99
CA ASN A 98 6.07 -1.40 -5.43
C ASN A 98 4.68 -1.11 -6.01
N ALA A 99 3.82 -0.36 -5.31
CA ALA A 99 2.47 -0.06 -5.80
C ALA A 99 2.49 0.70 -7.13
N TYR A 100 3.48 1.57 -7.34
CA TYR A 100 3.69 2.34 -8.57
C TYR A 100 3.92 1.49 -9.83
N ARG A 101 4.12 0.16 -9.68
CA ARG A 101 4.30 -0.77 -10.80
C ARG A 101 2.98 -1.30 -11.36
N ILE A 102 1.86 -0.90 -10.78
CA ILE A 102 0.52 -1.26 -11.27
C ILE A 102 0.21 -0.34 -12.45
N ASP A 103 -0.02 -0.91 -13.62
CA ASP A 103 -0.22 -0.20 -14.88
C ASP A 103 -1.60 -0.38 -15.50
N LYS A 104 -2.33 -1.42 -15.07
CA LYS A 104 -3.67 -1.73 -15.62
C LYS A 104 -4.58 -2.42 -14.60
N ILE A 105 -5.89 -2.34 -14.84
CA ILE A 105 -6.90 -3.12 -14.12
C ILE A 105 -7.16 -4.39 -14.92
N VAL A 106 -7.01 -5.54 -14.28
CA VAL A 106 -7.12 -6.87 -14.90
C VAL A 106 -8.04 -7.78 -14.10
N PRO A 107 -8.57 -8.87 -14.68
CA PRO A 107 -9.20 -9.93 -13.90
C PRO A 107 -8.21 -10.58 -12.92
N VAL A 108 -8.70 -11.06 -11.77
CA VAL A 108 -7.87 -11.76 -10.77
C VAL A 108 -7.17 -12.97 -11.40
N ALA A 109 -7.82 -13.70 -12.30
CA ALA A 109 -7.21 -14.85 -12.99
C ALA A 109 -5.95 -14.44 -13.76
N GLU A 110 -6.03 -13.37 -14.58
CA GLU A 110 -4.88 -12.85 -15.33
C GLU A 110 -3.74 -12.40 -14.39
N LEU A 111 -4.10 -11.79 -13.27
CA LEU A 111 -3.12 -11.38 -12.27
C LEU A 111 -2.40 -12.58 -11.65
N ILE A 112 -3.12 -13.66 -11.35
CA ILE A 112 -2.54 -14.88 -10.79
C ILE A 112 -1.59 -15.52 -11.80
N ASP A 113 -1.99 -15.65 -13.07
CA ASP A 113 -1.14 -16.20 -14.13
C ASP A 113 0.15 -15.37 -14.27
N SER A 114 0.04 -14.04 -14.30
CA SER A 114 1.21 -13.14 -14.31
C SER A 114 2.15 -13.35 -13.10
N LEU A 115 1.59 -13.55 -11.90
CA LEU A 115 2.40 -13.81 -10.70
C LEU A 115 3.12 -15.15 -10.77
N LEU A 116 2.50 -16.19 -11.33
CA LEU A 116 3.11 -17.50 -11.53
C LEU A 116 4.25 -17.42 -12.56
N ASP A 117 4.06 -16.70 -13.65
CA ASP A 117 5.08 -16.47 -14.66
C ASP A 117 6.28 -15.70 -14.09
N GLU A 118 6.03 -14.60 -13.37
CA GLU A 118 7.09 -13.84 -12.70
C GLU A 118 7.86 -14.70 -11.70
N PHE A 119 7.17 -15.55 -10.94
CA PHE A 119 7.80 -16.49 -10.01
C PHE A 119 8.68 -17.50 -10.74
N ALA A 120 8.20 -18.08 -11.85
CA ALA A 120 8.96 -19.04 -12.63
C ALA A 120 10.25 -18.43 -13.20
N ILE A 121 10.18 -17.19 -13.69
CA ILE A 121 11.35 -16.44 -14.19
C ILE A 121 12.33 -16.16 -13.05
N ALA A 122 11.86 -15.62 -11.94
CA ALA A 122 12.70 -15.30 -10.78
C ALA A 122 13.36 -16.55 -10.19
N SER A 123 12.63 -17.67 -10.13
CA SER A 123 13.13 -18.97 -9.63
C SER A 123 14.25 -19.51 -10.50
N LYS A 124 14.15 -19.39 -11.84
CA LYS A 124 15.22 -19.77 -12.76
C LYS A 124 16.47 -18.91 -12.56
N SER A 125 16.30 -17.59 -12.50
CA SER A 125 17.41 -16.66 -12.24
C SER A 125 18.12 -16.94 -10.93
N PHE A 126 17.37 -17.25 -9.87
CA PHE A 126 17.93 -17.60 -8.57
C PHE A 126 18.75 -18.88 -8.62
N ARG A 127 18.28 -19.92 -9.31
CA ARG A 127 19.03 -21.19 -9.47
C ARG A 127 20.35 -20.97 -10.21
N THR A 128 20.35 -20.18 -11.27
CA THR A 128 21.61 -19.87 -12.00
C THR A 128 22.62 -19.13 -11.12
N LEU A 129 22.17 -18.26 -10.23
CA LEU A 129 23.04 -17.58 -9.26
C LEU A 129 23.60 -18.52 -8.19
N THR A 130 22.81 -19.48 -7.71
CA THR A 130 23.24 -20.45 -6.68
C THR A 130 24.15 -21.55 -7.25
N ASP A 131 24.07 -21.80 -8.55
CA ASP A 131 24.93 -22.78 -9.24
C ASP A 131 26.28 -22.18 -9.66
N ASP A 132 26.48 -20.86 -9.51
CA ASP A 132 27.77 -20.20 -9.72
C ASP A 132 28.78 -20.67 -8.66
N PRO A 133 29.90 -21.32 -9.05
CA PRO A 133 30.91 -21.83 -8.11
C PRO A 133 31.54 -20.71 -7.25
N GLY A 134 31.49 -19.45 -7.68
CA GLY A 134 32.00 -18.29 -6.91
C GLY A 134 31.13 -17.92 -5.69
N ILE A 135 29.85 -18.29 -5.67
CA ILE A 135 28.93 -17.96 -4.56
C ILE A 135 28.93 -19.04 -3.46
N ARG A 136 29.30 -20.28 -3.80
CA ARG A 136 29.32 -21.40 -2.84
C ARG A 136 30.34 -21.28 -1.70
N MET A 137 31.29 -20.37 -1.79
CA MET A 137 32.37 -20.26 -0.80
C MET A 137 32.08 -19.31 0.38
N ALA A 138 30.93 -18.60 0.42
CA ALA A 138 30.61 -17.61 1.44
C ALA A 138 29.67 -18.09 2.56
N GLY A 139 29.29 -19.36 2.59
CA GLY A 139 28.18 -19.87 3.42
C GLY A 139 28.54 -20.93 4.47
N THR A 140 29.72 -20.96 5.05
CA THR A 140 29.99 -21.76 6.28
C THR A 140 30.02 -20.86 7.51
N CYS A 141 28.84 -20.44 7.99
CA CYS A 141 28.69 -20.10 9.40
C CYS A 141 28.70 -21.41 10.21
N ARG A 142 29.71 -21.58 11.04
CA ARG A 142 29.75 -22.53 12.16
C ARG A 142 28.98 -21.93 13.31
#